data_2d6c93463efdd56e9bb33d156c239bf8
#
_entry.id   2d6c93463efdd56e9bb33d156c239bf8
#
_cell.length_a   1.000
_cell.length_b   1.000
_cell.length_c   1.000
_cell.angle_alpha   90.00
_cell.angle_beta   90.00
_cell.angle_gamma   90.00
#
_symmetry.space_group_name_H-M   'P 1'
#
loop_
_entity.id
_entity.type
_entity.pdbx_description
1 polymer ?
#
loop_
_entity_poly.entity_id
_entity_poly.type
_entity_poly.pdbx_seq_one_letter_code
_entity_poly.pdbx_strand_id
1 'polypeptide(L)'
;PLAAAAIPEPFGVGGAGEAMVTVEHDGHAPGHAALWLGERGVLLAGDMLSDVLIPLFDPRQDDQLGAYESALDQLEAVIGKVDVMVPGHGSVARGPEISARLEADRAYVRALRDGEEPADARLEVDWMSGPHQGNLSQIS
;
A
#
# COMPACT_ATOMS: atom_id res chain seq x y z
N PRO A 1 -0.15 -13.11 20.95
CA PRO A 1 0.32 -12.71 19.64
C PRO A 1 -0.12 -13.76 18.64
N LEU A 2 -1.00 -13.37 17.71
CA LEU A 2 -1.28 -14.19 16.54
C LEU A 2 0.00 -14.23 15.72
N ALA A 3 0.68 -15.37 15.69
CA ALA A 3 1.73 -15.60 14.72
C ALA A 3 1.11 -15.41 13.34
N ALA A 4 1.69 -14.52 12.52
CA ALA A 4 1.33 -14.45 11.13
C ALA A 4 1.55 -15.84 10.55
N ALA A 5 0.46 -16.55 10.21
CA ALA A 5 0.57 -17.79 9.50
C ALA A 5 1.10 -17.42 8.12
N ALA A 6 2.36 -17.76 7.85
CA ALA A 6 2.90 -17.64 6.50
C ALA A 6 1.94 -18.38 5.56
N ILE A 7 1.44 -17.67 4.55
CA ILE A 7 0.66 -18.31 3.49
C ILE A 7 1.62 -19.32 2.85
N PRO A 8 1.32 -20.63 2.88
CA PRO A 8 2.25 -21.60 2.35
C PRO A 8 2.46 -21.36 0.84
N GLU A 9 3.69 -21.20 0.44
CA GLU A 9 4.12 -21.12 -0.96
C GLU A 9 3.98 -22.49 -1.67
N PRO A 10 3.48 -22.52 -2.91
CA PRO A 10 2.65 -21.53 -3.60
C PRO A 10 1.16 -21.85 -3.43
N PHE A 11 0.38 -20.83 -3.15
CA PHE A 11 -1.07 -20.96 -3.15
C PHE A 11 -1.57 -20.93 -4.61
N GLY A 12 -1.94 -22.09 -5.16
CA GLY A 12 -2.53 -22.17 -6.49
C GLY A 12 -3.98 -21.65 -6.46
N VAL A 13 -4.22 -20.48 -7.00
CA VAL A 13 -5.57 -19.97 -7.21
C VAL A 13 -6.06 -20.40 -8.58
N GLY A 14 -6.87 -21.45 -8.60
CA GLY A 14 -7.66 -21.85 -9.76
C GLY A 14 -6.90 -22.46 -10.95
N GLY A 15 -7.00 -23.75 -11.12
CA GLY A 15 -6.74 -24.52 -12.36
C GLY A 15 -5.35 -24.34 -12.99
N ALA A 16 -4.45 -25.27 -12.73
CA ALA A 16 -3.13 -25.42 -13.35
C ALA A 16 -2.06 -24.37 -12.94
N GLY A 17 -1.68 -24.33 -11.66
CA GLY A 17 -0.29 -23.98 -11.31
C GLY A 17 0.14 -22.52 -11.41
N GLU A 18 -0.76 -21.55 -11.40
CA GLU A 18 -0.38 -20.14 -11.35
C GLU A 18 0.19 -19.79 -9.98
N ALA A 19 1.47 -19.41 -9.94
CA ALA A 19 2.13 -19.01 -8.71
C ALA A 19 1.71 -17.58 -8.32
N MET A 20 1.14 -17.45 -7.11
CA MET A 20 0.92 -16.18 -6.47
C MET A 20 2.11 -15.86 -5.56
N VAL A 21 2.69 -14.69 -5.73
CA VAL A 21 3.80 -14.22 -4.89
C VAL A 21 3.28 -13.23 -3.87
N THR A 22 3.61 -13.46 -2.60
CA THR A 22 3.30 -12.53 -1.51
C THR A 22 4.41 -11.49 -1.42
N VAL A 23 4.04 -10.21 -1.43
CA VAL A 23 4.92 -9.08 -1.14
C VAL A 23 4.60 -8.62 0.28
N GLU A 24 5.28 -9.21 1.26
CA GLU A 24 5.08 -8.89 2.67
C GLU A 24 5.72 -7.55 3.03
N HIS A 25 5.01 -6.72 3.79
CA HIS A 25 5.51 -5.44 4.27
C HIS A 25 4.70 -4.98 5.49
N ASP A 26 5.21 -3.94 6.15
CA ASP A 26 4.59 -3.38 7.37
C ASP A 26 4.00 -1.97 7.14
N GLY A 27 3.79 -1.55 5.90
CA GLY A 27 3.44 -0.15 5.57
C GLY A 27 2.13 0.31 6.17
N HIS A 28 1.03 -0.39 5.90
CA HIS A 28 -0.29 -0.05 6.44
C HIS A 28 -0.49 -0.61 7.85
N ALA A 29 -0.02 -1.83 8.08
CA ALA A 29 -0.12 -2.53 9.36
C ALA A 29 0.98 -3.58 9.45
N PRO A 30 1.40 -3.99 10.67
CA PRO A 30 2.36 -5.08 10.83
C PRO A 30 1.89 -6.38 10.18
N GLY A 31 2.70 -6.92 9.28
CA GLY A 31 2.40 -8.15 8.54
C GLY A 31 1.38 -7.98 7.42
N HIS A 32 1.17 -6.76 6.94
CA HIS A 32 0.38 -6.50 5.75
C HIS A 32 1.10 -7.05 4.51
N ALA A 33 0.35 -7.43 3.48
CA ALA A 33 0.90 -7.98 2.26
C ALA A 33 0.11 -7.58 1.02
N ALA A 34 0.82 -7.42 -0.09
CA ALA A 34 0.23 -7.44 -1.41
C ALA A 34 0.41 -8.82 -2.05
N LEU A 35 -0.48 -9.19 -2.95
CA LEU A 35 -0.44 -10.45 -3.67
C LEU A 35 -0.24 -10.19 -5.17
N TRP A 36 0.83 -10.72 -5.72
CA TRP A 36 1.16 -10.56 -7.13
C TRP A 36 0.95 -11.86 -7.90
N LEU A 37 0.05 -11.81 -8.89
CA LEU A 37 -0.21 -12.87 -9.85
C LEU A 37 0.59 -12.56 -11.12
N GLY A 38 1.85 -12.98 -11.13
CA GLY A 38 2.83 -12.55 -12.13
C GLY A 38 2.46 -12.89 -13.58
N GLU A 39 1.89 -14.08 -13.83
CA GLU A 39 1.49 -14.50 -15.17
C GLU A 39 0.31 -13.68 -15.71
N ARG A 40 -0.52 -13.13 -14.84
CA ARG A 40 -1.67 -12.27 -15.21
C ARG A 40 -1.37 -10.80 -15.19
N GLY A 41 -0.21 -10.40 -14.68
CA GLY A 41 0.11 -9.00 -14.46
C GLY A 41 -0.82 -8.29 -13.48
N VAL A 42 -1.38 -9.02 -12.49
CA VAL A 42 -2.34 -8.48 -11.52
C VAL A 42 -1.68 -8.37 -10.14
N LEU A 43 -1.81 -7.18 -9.54
CA LEU A 43 -1.42 -6.91 -8.16
C LEU A 43 -2.67 -6.62 -7.31
N LEU A 44 -2.88 -7.40 -6.25
CA LEU A 44 -3.83 -7.08 -5.20
C LEU A 44 -3.07 -6.33 -4.11
N ALA A 45 -3.24 -5.02 -4.05
CA ALA A 45 -2.38 -4.15 -3.24
C ALA A 45 -2.74 -4.10 -1.75
N GLY A 46 -3.85 -4.73 -1.33
CA GLY A 46 -4.38 -4.56 0.01
C GLY A 46 -4.75 -3.08 0.25
N ASP A 47 -4.53 -2.60 1.46
CA ASP A 47 -4.89 -1.21 1.84
C ASP A 47 -3.80 -0.19 1.50
N MET A 48 -3.10 -0.41 0.39
CA MET A 48 -2.09 0.48 -0.19
C MET A 48 -2.52 0.96 -1.58
N LEU A 49 -1.94 2.03 -2.05
CA LEU A 49 -2.11 2.57 -3.41
C LEU A 49 -3.57 2.90 -3.78
N SER A 50 -4.32 3.39 -2.80
CA SER A 50 -5.70 3.81 -2.99
C SER A 50 -5.80 5.18 -3.68
N ASP A 51 -6.82 5.36 -4.50
CA ASP A 51 -7.18 6.68 -5.06
C ASP A 51 -8.14 7.48 -4.16
N VAL A 52 -8.66 6.85 -3.11
CA VAL A 52 -9.62 7.48 -2.18
C VAL A 52 -9.11 7.61 -0.76
N LEU A 53 -8.13 6.79 -0.35
CA LEU A 53 -7.51 6.85 0.98
C LEU A 53 -6.07 7.33 0.89
N ILE A 54 -5.70 8.25 1.78
CA ILE A 54 -4.29 8.56 2.05
C ILE A 54 -3.59 7.36 2.69
N PRO A 55 -2.25 7.29 2.73
CA PRO A 55 -1.53 6.38 3.60
C PRO A 55 -2.06 6.43 5.03
N LEU A 56 -2.43 5.29 5.59
CA LEU A 56 -2.87 5.17 6.97
C LEU A 56 -1.80 4.42 7.77
N PHE A 57 -1.45 4.95 8.94
CA PHE A 57 -0.41 4.39 9.79
C PHE A 57 -1.02 3.57 10.93
N ASP A 58 -0.33 2.52 11.33
CA ASP A 58 -0.73 1.69 12.47
C ASP A 58 0.03 2.12 13.73
N PRO A 59 -0.66 2.45 14.83
CA PRO A 59 0.00 2.88 16.07
C PRO A 59 0.87 1.82 16.74
N ARG A 60 0.80 0.57 16.27
CA ARG A 60 1.67 -0.52 16.75
C ARG A 60 3.06 -0.51 16.12
N GLN A 61 3.29 0.32 15.10
CA GLN A 61 4.60 0.51 14.47
C GLN A 61 5.42 1.53 15.25
N ASP A 62 6.69 1.24 15.49
CA ASP A 62 7.62 2.18 16.13
C ASP A 62 8.08 3.29 15.17
N ASP A 63 8.23 2.97 13.87
CA ASP A 63 8.57 3.90 12.79
C ASP A 63 7.58 3.74 11.64
N GLN A 64 6.44 4.41 11.74
CA GLN A 64 5.38 4.33 10.73
C GLN A 64 5.82 4.86 9.37
N LEU A 65 6.55 5.96 9.33
CA LEU A 65 7.04 6.55 8.08
C LEU A 65 8.04 5.63 7.40
N GLY A 66 9.02 5.10 8.13
CA GLY A 66 10.02 4.18 7.58
C GLY A 66 9.41 2.86 7.12
N ALA A 67 8.45 2.32 7.87
CA ALA A 67 7.72 1.11 7.47
C ALA A 67 6.93 1.33 6.18
N TYR A 68 6.25 2.47 6.05
CA TYR A 68 5.50 2.80 4.85
C TYR A 68 6.40 3.03 3.63
N GLU A 69 7.51 3.77 3.79
CA GLU A 69 8.51 3.98 2.73
C GLU A 69 9.09 2.65 2.24
N SER A 70 9.46 1.76 3.16
CA SER A 70 9.96 0.42 2.83
C SER A 70 8.92 -0.40 2.04
N ALA A 71 7.64 -0.32 2.42
CA ALA A 71 6.56 -0.96 1.70
C ALA A 71 6.42 -0.43 0.27
N LEU A 72 6.49 0.89 0.09
CA LEU A 72 6.44 1.51 -1.24
C LEU A 72 7.62 1.08 -2.12
N ASP A 73 8.82 0.93 -1.55
CA ASP A 73 10.01 0.45 -2.27
C ASP A 73 9.83 -1.01 -2.74
N GLN A 74 9.24 -1.85 -1.89
CA GLN A 74 8.94 -3.24 -2.24
C GLN A 74 7.87 -3.34 -3.35
N LEU A 75 6.83 -2.52 -3.29
CA LEU A 75 5.80 -2.46 -4.33
C LEU A 75 6.36 -1.91 -5.65
N GLU A 76 7.23 -0.89 -5.60
CA GLU A 76 7.90 -0.35 -6.78
C GLU A 76 8.72 -1.41 -7.53
N ALA A 77 9.32 -2.34 -6.82
CA ALA A 77 10.10 -3.42 -7.44
C ALA A 77 9.27 -4.34 -8.34
N VAL A 78 7.95 -4.45 -8.12
CA VAL A 78 7.05 -5.29 -8.91
C VAL A 78 6.15 -4.50 -9.86
N ILE A 79 5.92 -3.20 -9.59
CA ILE A 79 4.90 -2.39 -10.27
C ILE A 79 5.13 -2.27 -11.78
N GLY A 80 6.38 -2.32 -12.25
CA GLY A 80 6.72 -2.29 -13.67
C GLY A 80 6.24 -3.51 -14.47
N LYS A 81 5.80 -4.58 -13.80
CA LYS A 81 5.27 -5.80 -14.39
C LYS A 81 3.76 -5.94 -14.17
N VAL A 82 3.11 -4.92 -13.62
CA VAL A 82 1.70 -4.93 -13.26
C VAL A 82 0.88 -4.21 -14.33
N ASP A 83 -0.08 -4.94 -14.90
CA ASP A 83 -1.04 -4.40 -15.88
C ASP A 83 -2.32 -3.89 -15.19
N VAL A 84 -2.70 -4.55 -14.10
CA VAL A 84 -3.91 -4.25 -13.33
C VAL A 84 -3.60 -4.28 -11.84
N MET A 85 -3.91 -3.20 -11.15
CA MET A 85 -3.78 -3.12 -9.70
C MET A 85 -5.15 -2.96 -9.05
N VAL A 86 -5.44 -3.80 -8.06
CA VAL A 86 -6.69 -3.81 -7.30
C VAL A 86 -6.38 -3.43 -5.86
N PRO A 87 -6.74 -2.22 -5.40
CA PRO A 87 -6.61 -1.83 -4.01
C PRO A 87 -7.76 -2.40 -3.17
N GLY A 88 -7.59 -2.46 -1.86
CA GLY A 88 -8.65 -2.81 -0.92
C GLY A 88 -9.76 -1.76 -0.85
N HIS A 89 -9.40 -0.50 -1.08
CA HIS A 89 -10.30 0.64 -1.13
C HIS A 89 -10.05 1.48 -2.37
N GLY A 90 -11.13 1.88 -3.06
CA GLY A 90 -11.07 2.70 -4.26
C GLY A 90 -11.21 1.90 -5.55
N SER A 91 -10.74 2.48 -6.64
CA SER A 91 -10.93 1.97 -7.98
C SER A 91 -9.76 1.10 -8.45
N VAL A 92 -10.05 0.16 -9.35
CA VAL A 92 -9.00 -0.60 -10.06
C VAL A 92 -8.18 0.35 -10.92
N ALA A 93 -6.86 0.24 -10.84
CA ALA A 93 -5.92 1.04 -11.63
C ALA A 93 -5.28 0.23 -12.77
N ARG A 94 -4.95 0.92 -13.87
CA ARG A 94 -4.30 0.37 -15.05
C ARG A 94 -3.30 1.35 -15.63
N GLY A 95 -2.28 0.82 -16.28
CA GLY A 95 -1.27 1.63 -17.01
C GLY A 95 -0.62 2.70 -16.11
N PRO A 96 -0.48 3.94 -16.59
CA PRO A 96 0.23 5.01 -15.88
C PRO A 96 -0.39 5.36 -14.51
N GLU A 97 -1.67 5.06 -14.29
CA GLU A 97 -2.35 5.34 -13.02
C GLU A 97 -1.75 4.55 -11.87
N ILE A 98 -1.25 3.34 -12.12
CA ILE A 98 -0.62 2.49 -11.09
C ILE A 98 0.60 3.20 -10.50
N SER A 99 1.51 3.68 -11.35
CA SER A 99 2.68 4.45 -10.90
C SER A 99 2.30 5.78 -10.27
N ALA A 100 1.26 6.45 -10.78
CA ALA A 100 0.78 7.71 -10.21
C ALA A 100 0.29 7.56 -8.78
N ARG A 101 -0.38 6.45 -8.43
CA ARG A 101 -0.82 6.17 -7.07
C ARG A 101 0.34 5.86 -6.12
N LEU A 102 1.35 5.12 -6.59
CA LEU A 102 2.58 4.90 -5.82
C LEU A 102 3.26 6.25 -5.50
N GLU A 103 3.38 7.12 -6.49
CA GLU A 103 3.99 8.44 -6.31
C GLU A 103 3.15 9.35 -5.39
N ALA A 104 1.82 9.26 -5.44
CA ALA A 104 0.95 10.01 -4.54
C ALA A 104 1.17 9.58 -3.07
N ASP A 105 1.22 8.28 -2.81
CA ASP A 105 1.51 7.76 -1.47
C ASP A 105 2.92 8.17 -1.01
N ARG A 106 3.91 8.09 -1.90
CA ARG A 106 5.29 8.48 -1.62
C ARG A 106 5.40 9.99 -1.31
N ALA A 107 4.70 10.82 -2.08
CA ALA A 107 4.67 12.27 -1.85
C ALA A 107 4.03 12.64 -0.51
N TYR A 108 2.92 11.97 -0.15
CA TYR A 108 2.26 12.15 1.14
C TYR A 108 3.20 11.83 2.32
N VAL A 109 3.82 10.65 2.30
CA VAL A 109 4.73 10.21 3.37
C VAL A 109 5.94 11.12 3.48
N ARG A 110 6.51 11.57 2.35
CA ARG A 110 7.64 12.51 2.32
C ARG A 110 7.28 13.85 2.94
N ALA A 111 6.12 14.43 2.60
CA ALA A 111 5.67 15.69 3.18
C ALA A 111 5.59 15.60 4.72
N LEU A 112 5.02 14.51 5.25
CA LEU A 112 4.96 14.28 6.69
C LEU A 112 6.35 14.15 7.33
N ARG A 113 7.29 13.46 6.66
CA ARG A 113 8.67 13.33 7.13
C ARG A 113 9.38 14.69 7.20
N ASP A 114 9.11 15.54 6.23
CA ASP A 114 9.71 16.88 6.15
C ASP A 114 8.98 17.92 7.05
N GLY A 115 7.91 17.51 7.73
CA GLY A 115 7.08 18.38 8.57
C GLY A 115 6.25 19.38 7.77
N GLU A 116 5.95 19.03 6.51
CA GLU A 116 5.16 19.84 5.58
C GLU A 116 3.73 19.33 5.49
N GLU A 117 2.80 20.23 5.14
CA GLU A 117 1.43 19.85 4.83
C GLU A 117 1.38 19.17 3.44
N PRO A 118 0.87 17.91 3.34
CA PRO A 118 0.80 17.24 2.06
C PRO A 118 -0.13 17.94 1.06
N ALA A 119 0.35 18.20 -0.15
CA ALA A 119 -0.46 18.65 -1.28
C ALA A 119 -1.12 17.42 -1.95
N ASP A 120 -2.16 16.88 -1.33
CA ASP A 120 -2.82 15.65 -1.74
C ASP A 120 -4.32 15.88 -1.95
N ALA A 121 -4.81 15.65 -3.16
CA ALA A 121 -6.22 15.86 -3.51
C ALA A 121 -7.19 14.99 -2.69
N ARG A 122 -6.73 13.85 -2.15
CA ARG A 122 -7.54 12.99 -1.29
C ARG A 122 -7.93 13.69 0.02
N LEU A 123 -7.15 14.69 0.46
CA LEU A 123 -7.44 15.50 1.65
C LEU A 123 -8.58 16.50 1.47
N GLU A 124 -8.99 16.76 0.22
CA GLU A 124 -10.11 17.69 -0.07
C GLU A 124 -11.48 17.09 0.33
N VAL A 125 -11.52 15.79 0.64
CA VAL A 125 -12.75 15.12 1.09
C VAL A 125 -12.89 15.29 2.61
N ASP A 126 -13.99 15.85 3.08
CA ASP A 126 -14.21 16.24 4.48
C ASP A 126 -13.89 15.17 5.50
N TRP A 127 -14.28 13.91 5.25
CA TRP A 127 -14.04 12.82 6.20
C TRP A 127 -12.56 12.39 6.27
N MET A 128 -11.72 12.77 5.31
CA MET A 128 -10.29 12.42 5.29
C MET A 128 -9.48 13.24 6.31
N SER A 129 -10.01 14.34 6.80
CA SER A 129 -9.36 15.17 7.83
C SER A 129 -9.09 14.39 9.12
N GLY A 130 -10.01 13.51 9.52
CA GLY A 130 -9.86 12.65 10.70
C GLY A 130 -8.68 11.67 10.58
N PRO A 131 -8.63 10.82 9.54
CA PRO A 131 -7.49 9.96 9.24
C PRO A 131 -6.16 10.71 9.16
N HIS A 132 -6.12 11.88 8.51
CA HIS A 132 -4.91 12.69 8.42
C HIS A 132 -4.44 13.18 9.80
N GLN A 133 -5.33 13.70 10.63
CA GLN A 133 -4.99 14.09 12.01
C GLN A 133 -4.53 12.89 12.84
N GLY A 134 -5.12 11.72 12.61
CA GLY A 134 -4.67 10.46 13.21
C GLY A 134 -3.21 10.17 12.87
N ASN A 135 -2.83 10.27 11.60
CA ASN A 135 -1.44 10.09 11.16
C ASN A 135 -0.49 11.08 11.83
N LEU A 136 -0.85 12.37 11.86
CA LEU A 136 -0.03 13.42 12.49
C LEU A 136 0.21 13.14 13.97
N SER A 137 -0.79 12.65 14.69
CA SER A 137 -0.68 12.34 16.12
C SER A 137 0.25 11.15 16.40
N GLN A 138 0.46 10.26 15.44
CA GLN A 138 1.28 9.07 15.59
C GLN A 138 2.77 9.32 15.29
N ILE A 139 3.08 10.31 14.46
CA ILE A 139 4.46 10.63 14.07
C ILE A 139 5.07 11.80 14.86
N SER A 140 4.31 12.38 15.77
CA SER A 140 4.70 13.55 16.59
C SER A 140 5.65 13.18 17.73
#